data_6017c8e0ae94eb340b3cd5ac2530fbbc
#
_entry.id   6017c8e0ae94eb340b3cd5ac2530fbbc
#
_cell.length_a   1.000
_cell.length_b   1.000
_cell.length_c   1.000
_cell.angle_alpha   90.00
_cell.angle_beta   90.00
_cell.angle_gamma   90.00
#
_symmetry.space_group_name_H-M   'P 1'
#
loop_
_entity.id
_entity.type
_entity.pdbx_description
1 polymer ?
#
loop_
_entity_poly.entity_id
_entity_poly.type
_entity_poly.pdbx_seq_one_letter_code
_entity_poly.pdbx_strand_id
1 'polypeptide(L)'
;MEAPGAASSTAAHPTGTSPVSPNHFSASLSGVSRLFGSFAALRQVSVDLEPGRCYVLIGENGAGKSTLLRILAGLLRPSFGTVKVFGTLDPHDARARIGYMSHAPMLYDELTAVENLRYFSSLYPGRPSLSPEAALRQVGLDPELPRPLGQYSQGMRQRTSLARVLLPVPELLLLDEPFSNMDVESINQMIELLAGFRQSNRTIVITTHQRDNAAPIADWVLALKAGRVASFAPGNPTL
;
A
#
# COMPACT_ATOMS: atom_id res chain seq x y z
N MET A 1 -11.01 56.07 -20.66
CA MET A 1 -11.88 54.90 -20.89
C MET A 1 -11.05 53.70 -20.49
N GLU A 2 -11.16 53.34 -19.21
CA GLU A 2 -10.36 52.26 -18.56
C GLU A 2 -10.95 50.90 -18.88
N ALA A 3 -10.08 49.94 -19.15
CA ALA A 3 -10.43 48.52 -19.25
C ALA A 3 -10.20 47.85 -17.88
N PRO A 4 -11.11 46.95 -17.40
CA PRO A 4 -10.95 46.34 -16.10
C PRO A 4 -10.05 45.10 -16.18
N GLY A 5 -9.18 44.97 -15.17
CA GLY A 5 -8.21 43.91 -14.98
C GLY A 5 -8.83 42.56 -14.67
N ALA A 6 -8.21 41.51 -15.20
CA ALA A 6 -8.50 40.12 -14.91
C ALA A 6 -7.91 39.75 -13.54
N ALA A 7 -8.77 39.32 -12.63
CA ALA A 7 -8.37 38.77 -11.33
C ALA A 7 -7.88 37.32 -11.50
N SER A 8 -6.61 37.11 -11.25
CA SER A 8 -5.97 35.81 -11.11
C SER A 8 -6.33 35.23 -9.73
N SER A 9 -7.16 34.19 -9.72
CA SER A 9 -7.47 33.41 -8.52
C SER A 9 -6.33 32.42 -8.28
N THR A 10 -5.38 32.81 -7.46
CA THR A 10 -4.36 31.90 -6.90
C THR A 10 -4.97 31.18 -5.70
N ALA A 11 -5.28 29.91 -5.86
CA ALA A 11 -5.69 29.07 -4.74
C ALA A 11 -4.52 28.96 -3.74
N ALA A 12 -4.71 29.49 -2.56
CA ALA A 12 -3.74 29.46 -1.46
C ALA A 12 -3.65 28.02 -0.91
N HIS A 13 -2.45 27.46 -0.94
CA HIS A 13 -2.10 26.29 -0.11
C HIS A 13 -2.11 26.72 1.36
N PRO A 14 -2.61 25.90 2.29
CA PRO A 14 -2.49 26.20 3.72
C PRO A 14 -1.00 26.08 4.11
N THR A 15 -0.35 27.23 4.27
CA THR A 15 0.98 27.35 4.86
C THR A 15 0.87 27.24 6.37
N GLY A 16 1.33 26.12 6.91
CA GLY A 16 1.38 25.93 8.36
C GLY A 16 2.01 24.63 8.78
N THR A 17 3.26 24.35 8.33
CA THR A 17 4.13 23.35 8.98
C THR A 17 5.58 23.74 8.76
N SER A 18 6.36 23.79 9.85
CA SER A 18 7.81 24.00 9.85
C SER A 18 8.50 23.06 8.86
N PRO A 19 9.65 23.44 8.25
CA PRO A 19 10.34 22.60 7.27
C PRO A 19 10.76 21.28 7.92
N VAL A 20 10.04 20.23 7.60
CA VAL A 20 10.40 18.85 7.98
C VAL A 20 11.64 18.48 7.18
N SER A 21 12.68 18.02 7.87
CA SER A 21 13.95 17.58 7.25
C SER A 21 13.70 16.60 6.12
N PRO A 22 14.44 16.63 4.99
CA PRO A 22 14.16 15.86 3.77
C PRO A 22 14.25 14.34 3.88
N ASN A 23 14.55 13.79 5.06
CA ASN A 23 14.68 12.35 5.33
C ASN A 23 13.50 11.76 6.13
N HIS A 24 12.35 12.44 6.24
CA HIS A 24 11.30 12.06 7.19
C HIS A 24 10.10 11.32 6.57
N PHE A 25 10.05 11.16 5.25
CA PHE A 25 8.94 10.45 4.60
C PHE A 25 9.24 8.96 4.37
N SER A 26 8.22 8.10 4.57
CA SER A 26 8.29 6.70 4.17
C SER A 26 8.42 6.58 2.65
N ALA A 27 7.73 7.46 1.91
CA ALA A 27 7.93 7.61 0.48
C ALA A 27 7.63 9.05 0.03
N SER A 28 8.29 9.49 -1.05
CA SER A 28 8.08 10.79 -1.71
C SER A 28 8.09 10.60 -3.22
N LEU A 29 7.07 11.10 -3.88
CA LEU A 29 6.93 11.08 -5.34
C LEU A 29 6.89 12.52 -5.85
N SER A 30 7.68 12.83 -6.87
CA SER A 30 7.74 14.15 -7.50
C SER A 30 7.59 14.03 -9.01
N GLY A 31 6.46 14.49 -9.56
CA GLY A 31 6.16 14.52 -10.98
C GLY A 31 6.15 13.14 -11.65
N VAL A 32 5.82 12.08 -10.91
CA VAL A 32 5.92 10.69 -11.38
C VAL A 32 4.93 10.42 -12.50
N SER A 33 5.45 9.97 -13.64
CA SER A 33 4.66 9.53 -14.77
C SER A 33 5.09 8.13 -15.21
N ARG A 34 4.15 7.30 -15.66
CA ARG A 34 4.42 5.97 -16.21
C ARG A 34 3.67 5.76 -17.51
N LEU A 35 4.43 5.46 -18.54
CA LEU A 35 3.95 5.14 -19.89
C LEU A 35 4.10 3.65 -20.16
N PHE A 36 3.12 3.06 -20.85
CA PHE A 36 3.14 1.75 -21.46
C PHE A 36 2.84 1.95 -22.95
N GLY A 37 3.88 2.05 -23.77
CA GLY A 37 3.74 2.53 -25.17
C GLY A 37 3.16 3.95 -25.18
N SER A 38 2.05 4.15 -25.89
CA SER A 38 1.31 5.42 -25.94
C SER A 38 0.37 5.65 -24.77
N PHE A 39 0.08 4.62 -23.97
CA PHE A 39 -0.83 4.72 -22.83
C PHE A 39 -0.11 5.25 -21.59
N ALA A 40 -0.60 6.35 -21.04
CA ALA A 40 -0.08 6.94 -19.80
C ALA A 40 -0.90 6.46 -18.60
N ALA A 41 -0.37 5.49 -17.85
CA ALA A 41 -0.99 4.93 -16.65
C ALA A 41 -0.89 5.87 -15.45
N LEU A 42 0.19 6.68 -15.34
CA LEU A 42 0.34 7.75 -14.36
C LEU A 42 0.83 9.01 -15.05
N ARG A 43 0.38 10.17 -14.56
CA ARG A 43 0.65 11.49 -15.15
C ARG A 43 0.97 12.52 -14.05
N GLN A 44 2.25 12.82 -13.87
CA GLN A 44 2.75 13.86 -12.95
C GLN A 44 2.22 13.73 -11.50
N VAL A 45 2.24 12.51 -10.96
CA VAL A 45 1.82 12.24 -9.58
C VAL A 45 2.88 12.77 -8.63
N SER A 46 2.48 13.63 -7.70
CA SER A 46 3.32 14.14 -6.61
C SER A 46 2.58 13.95 -5.29
N VAL A 47 3.21 13.26 -4.34
CA VAL A 47 2.66 13.01 -2.99
C VAL A 47 3.79 12.58 -2.06
N ASP A 48 3.70 13.02 -0.80
CA ASP A 48 4.57 12.60 0.29
C ASP A 48 3.79 11.74 1.28
N LEU A 49 4.39 10.63 1.71
CA LEU A 49 3.81 9.67 2.64
C LEU A 49 4.58 9.71 3.96
N GLU A 50 3.96 10.23 5.01
CA GLU A 50 4.51 10.29 6.36
C GLU A 50 4.60 8.89 6.99
N PRO A 51 5.59 8.63 7.88
CA PRO A 51 5.68 7.39 8.63
C PRO A 51 4.47 7.15 9.54
N GLY A 52 4.11 5.87 9.72
CA GLY A 52 3.08 5.47 10.67
C GLY A 52 1.65 5.85 10.27
N ARG A 53 1.41 6.25 9.02
CA ARG A 53 0.10 6.63 8.50
C ARG A 53 -0.49 5.58 7.57
N CYS A 54 -1.80 5.53 7.51
CA CYS A 54 -2.55 4.73 6.56
C CYS A 54 -3.11 5.60 5.43
N TYR A 55 -2.70 5.31 4.22
CA TYR A 55 -3.11 5.97 2.97
C TYR A 55 -4.02 5.06 2.18
N VAL A 56 -5.20 5.54 1.82
CA VAL A 56 -6.16 4.80 1.00
C VAL A 56 -6.20 5.42 -0.40
N LEU A 57 -5.75 4.66 -1.39
CA LEU A 57 -5.80 5.01 -2.80
C LEU A 57 -7.13 4.54 -3.39
N ILE A 58 -7.97 5.48 -3.77
CA ILE A 58 -9.26 5.22 -4.43
C ILE A 58 -9.23 5.63 -5.90
N GLY A 59 -10.10 5.05 -6.67
CA GLY A 59 -10.28 5.37 -8.10
C GLY A 59 -10.83 4.19 -8.87
N GLU A 60 -11.35 4.45 -10.06
CA GLU A 60 -11.89 3.43 -10.95
C GLU A 60 -10.82 2.41 -11.39
N ASN A 61 -11.26 1.30 -11.98
CA ASN A 61 -10.35 0.36 -12.61
C ASN A 61 -9.59 1.06 -13.75
N GLY A 62 -8.27 0.84 -13.82
CA GLY A 62 -7.41 1.54 -14.77
C GLY A 62 -6.96 2.95 -14.35
N ALA A 63 -7.38 3.48 -13.19
CA ALA A 63 -6.96 4.81 -12.71
C ALA A 63 -5.47 4.93 -12.39
N GLY A 64 -4.71 3.81 -12.34
CA GLY A 64 -3.27 3.81 -12.07
C GLY A 64 -2.88 3.33 -10.67
N LYS A 65 -3.81 2.91 -9.82
CA LYS A 65 -3.59 2.51 -8.42
C LYS A 65 -2.48 1.44 -8.28
N SER A 66 -2.67 0.28 -8.90
CA SER A 66 -1.68 -0.82 -8.84
C SER A 66 -0.34 -0.45 -9.51
N THR A 67 -0.36 0.44 -10.51
CA THR A 67 0.85 0.97 -11.13
C THR A 67 1.65 1.80 -10.13
N LEU A 68 0.96 2.66 -9.36
CA LEU A 68 1.59 3.47 -8.31
C LEU A 68 2.19 2.58 -7.20
N LEU A 69 1.45 1.57 -6.73
CA LEU A 69 1.96 0.63 -5.73
C LEU A 69 3.20 -0.12 -6.23
N ARG A 70 3.20 -0.60 -7.48
CA ARG A 70 4.37 -1.29 -8.05
C ARG A 70 5.59 -0.39 -8.19
N ILE A 71 5.40 0.91 -8.45
CA ILE A 71 6.49 1.89 -8.47
C ILE A 71 7.04 2.07 -7.04
N LEU A 72 6.19 2.27 -6.04
CA LEU A 72 6.59 2.35 -4.63
C LEU A 72 7.30 1.09 -4.14
N ALA A 73 6.88 -0.09 -4.61
CA ALA A 73 7.52 -1.37 -4.30
C ALA A 73 8.86 -1.59 -5.01
N GLY A 74 9.29 -0.68 -5.90
CA GLY A 74 10.48 -0.86 -6.73
C GLY A 74 10.34 -1.98 -7.77
N LEU A 75 9.13 -2.43 -8.06
CA LEU A 75 8.83 -3.45 -9.07
C LEU A 75 8.68 -2.85 -10.47
N LEU A 76 8.46 -1.55 -10.54
CA LEU A 76 8.27 -0.81 -11.79
C LEU A 76 8.97 0.54 -11.70
N ARG A 77 9.79 0.88 -12.70
CA ARG A 77 10.43 2.20 -12.76
C ARG A 77 9.48 3.24 -13.35
N PRO A 78 9.45 4.49 -12.85
CA PRO A 78 8.74 5.57 -13.52
C PRO A 78 9.36 5.87 -14.88
N SER A 79 8.56 6.40 -15.83
CA SER A 79 9.06 6.91 -17.10
C SER A 79 9.64 8.32 -16.96
N PHE A 80 9.06 9.12 -16.06
CA PHE A 80 9.50 10.48 -15.70
C PHE A 80 9.24 10.75 -14.23
N GLY A 81 9.91 11.76 -13.69
CA GLY A 81 9.82 12.14 -12.28
C GLY A 81 10.73 11.29 -11.39
N THR A 82 10.65 11.53 -10.10
CA THR A 82 11.49 10.85 -9.09
C THR A 82 10.63 10.21 -8.01
N VAL A 83 11.12 9.07 -7.51
CA VAL A 83 10.55 8.37 -6.36
C VAL A 83 11.65 8.14 -5.35
N LYS A 84 11.37 8.48 -4.10
CA LYS A 84 12.24 8.13 -2.96
C LYS A 84 11.43 7.27 -2.00
N VAL A 85 12.01 6.19 -1.52
CA VAL A 85 11.44 5.38 -0.45
C VAL A 85 12.48 5.27 0.65
N PHE A 86 12.11 5.65 1.87
CA PHE A 86 13.02 5.79 3.02
C PHE A 86 14.27 6.63 2.70
N GLY A 87 14.09 7.68 1.89
CA GLY A 87 15.18 8.57 1.47
C GLY A 87 16.05 8.06 0.31
N THR A 88 15.93 6.80 -0.12
CA THR A 88 16.67 6.25 -1.26
C THR A 88 15.99 6.60 -2.59
N LEU A 89 16.77 6.96 -3.61
CA LEU A 89 16.27 7.29 -4.96
C LEU A 89 15.84 6.07 -5.77
N ASP A 90 16.39 4.89 -5.48
CA ASP A 90 15.93 3.63 -6.09
C ASP A 90 15.16 2.83 -5.04
N PRO A 91 13.81 2.70 -5.18
CA PRO A 91 13.03 1.86 -4.27
C PRO A 91 13.49 0.41 -4.21
N HIS A 92 14.26 -0.06 -5.20
CA HIS A 92 14.87 -1.38 -5.18
C HIS A 92 15.77 -1.57 -3.95
N ASP A 93 16.52 -0.55 -3.54
CA ASP A 93 17.42 -0.59 -2.39
C ASP A 93 16.64 -0.66 -1.06
N ALA A 94 15.40 -0.19 -1.07
CA ALA A 94 14.49 -0.22 0.08
C ALA A 94 13.64 -1.51 0.17
N ARG A 95 13.71 -2.42 -0.80
CA ARG A 95 12.81 -3.60 -0.89
C ARG A 95 12.78 -4.47 0.36
N ALA A 96 13.87 -4.54 1.09
CA ALA A 96 13.94 -5.31 2.32
C ALA A 96 12.98 -4.80 3.41
N ARG A 97 12.59 -3.51 3.33
CA ARG A 97 11.72 -2.80 4.28
C ARG A 97 10.30 -2.64 3.74
N ILE A 98 10.02 -3.13 2.52
CA ILE A 98 8.72 -3.00 1.84
C ILE A 98 8.05 -4.37 1.77
N GLY A 99 6.81 -4.44 2.24
CA GLY A 99 5.91 -5.56 2.02
C GLY A 99 4.92 -5.23 0.92
N TYR A 100 4.88 -6.03 -0.15
CA TYR A 100 3.93 -5.84 -1.25
C TYR A 100 3.00 -7.04 -1.38
N MET A 101 1.71 -6.79 -1.18
CA MET A 101 0.63 -7.73 -1.42
C MET A 101 -0.06 -7.35 -2.74
N SER A 102 0.09 -8.18 -3.74
CA SER A 102 -0.60 -8.01 -5.03
C SER A 102 -2.04 -8.48 -4.95
N HIS A 103 -2.86 -8.06 -5.92
CA HIS A 103 -4.24 -8.52 -6.06
C HIS A 103 -4.34 -10.06 -6.16
N ALA A 104 -3.40 -10.71 -6.85
CA ALA A 104 -3.26 -12.17 -6.84
C ALA A 104 -2.51 -12.60 -5.57
N PRO A 105 -3.01 -13.57 -4.78
CA PRO A 105 -2.41 -13.97 -3.51
C PRO A 105 -0.98 -14.50 -3.62
N MET A 106 -0.59 -15.03 -4.79
CA MET A 106 0.73 -15.64 -5.06
C MET A 106 1.04 -16.74 -4.02
N LEU A 107 0.10 -17.64 -3.81
CA LEU A 107 0.19 -18.75 -2.89
C LEU A 107 -0.01 -20.07 -3.67
N TYR A 108 0.54 -21.16 -3.16
CA TYR A 108 0.40 -22.51 -3.71
C TYR A 108 -0.77 -23.20 -3.06
N ASP A 109 -1.78 -23.55 -3.84
CA ASP A 109 -3.06 -24.11 -3.37
C ASP A 109 -2.92 -25.51 -2.79
N GLU A 110 -1.90 -26.25 -3.22
CA GLU A 110 -1.60 -27.63 -2.81
C GLU A 110 -0.89 -27.70 -1.45
N LEU A 111 -0.29 -26.61 -1.01
CA LEU A 111 0.45 -26.52 0.25
C LEU A 111 -0.44 -26.00 1.39
N THR A 112 -0.14 -26.38 2.61
CA THR A 112 -0.69 -25.75 3.81
C THR A 112 -0.20 -24.30 3.94
N ALA A 113 -0.82 -23.50 4.82
CA ALA A 113 -0.39 -22.12 5.05
C ALA A 113 1.05 -22.04 5.57
N VAL A 114 1.42 -22.92 6.52
CA VAL A 114 2.78 -22.93 7.08
C VAL A 114 3.83 -23.35 6.05
N GLU A 115 3.54 -24.33 5.19
CA GLU A 115 4.44 -24.73 4.11
C GLU A 115 4.65 -23.63 3.09
N ASN A 116 3.57 -22.92 2.70
CA ASN A 116 3.67 -21.71 1.87
C ASN A 116 4.62 -20.69 2.48
N LEU A 117 4.43 -20.35 3.75
CA LEU A 117 5.25 -19.35 4.41
C LEU A 117 6.71 -19.81 4.59
N ARG A 118 6.95 -21.12 4.86
CA ARG A 118 8.32 -21.67 4.88
C ARG A 118 9.02 -21.52 3.53
N TYR A 119 8.31 -21.81 2.43
CA TYR A 119 8.85 -21.59 1.09
C TYR A 119 9.25 -20.12 0.89
N PHE A 120 8.37 -19.18 1.18
CA PHE A 120 8.68 -17.75 1.02
C PHE A 120 9.75 -17.26 1.98
N SER A 121 9.79 -17.74 3.23
CA SER A 121 10.83 -17.41 4.20
C SER A 121 12.22 -17.82 3.71
N SER A 122 12.35 -18.94 3.00
CA SER A 122 13.61 -19.41 2.45
C SER A 122 14.21 -18.47 1.39
N LEU A 123 13.41 -17.56 0.83
CA LEU A 123 13.86 -16.55 -0.14
C LEU A 123 14.54 -15.34 0.53
N TYR A 124 14.55 -15.26 1.87
CA TYR A 124 15.16 -14.18 2.65
C TYR A 124 16.30 -14.66 3.57
N PRO A 125 17.33 -15.34 3.04
CA PRO A 125 18.39 -15.91 3.89
C PRO A 125 19.15 -14.79 4.61
N GLY A 126 19.39 -15.01 5.92
CA GLY A 126 20.20 -14.10 6.74
C GLY A 126 19.54 -12.75 7.06
N ARG A 127 18.25 -12.55 6.76
CA ARG A 127 17.51 -11.34 7.14
C ARG A 127 16.66 -11.59 8.39
N PRO A 128 16.46 -10.56 9.24
CA PRO A 128 15.45 -10.64 10.29
C PRO A 128 14.10 -10.97 9.67
N SER A 129 13.46 -12.02 10.15
CA SER A 129 12.15 -12.43 9.66
C SER A 129 11.33 -13.06 10.78
N LEU A 130 10.02 -12.99 10.64
CA LEU A 130 9.12 -13.77 11.49
C LEU A 130 9.23 -15.25 11.11
N SER A 131 9.06 -16.14 12.09
CA SER A 131 8.80 -17.53 11.73
C SER A 131 7.46 -17.65 10.99
N PRO A 132 7.29 -18.61 10.10
CA PRO A 132 6.01 -18.87 9.43
C PRO A 132 4.84 -18.97 10.40
N GLU A 133 5.03 -19.67 11.52
CA GLU A 133 4.04 -19.85 12.56
C GLU A 133 3.69 -18.52 13.26
N ALA A 134 4.68 -17.70 13.57
CA ALA A 134 4.47 -16.38 14.17
C ALA A 134 3.71 -15.45 13.22
N ALA A 135 4.06 -15.46 11.93
CA ALA A 135 3.38 -14.65 10.91
C ALA A 135 1.91 -15.07 10.73
N LEU A 136 1.59 -16.37 10.77
CA LEU A 136 0.21 -16.86 10.72
C LEU A 136 -0.59 -16.44 11.95
N ARG A 137 -0.01 -16.56 13.15
CA ARG A 137 -0.67 -16.10 14.38
C ARG A 137 -0.95 -14.60 14.37
N GLN A 138 -0.04 -13.79 13.80
CA GLN A 138 -0.24 -12.34 13.68
C GLN A 138 -1.46 -11.97 12.82
N VAL A 139 -1.86 -12.82 11.90
CA VAL A 139 -3.04 -12.59 11.05
C VAL A 139 -4.27 -13.42 11.52
N GLY A 140 -4.22 -13.97 12.74
CA GLY A 140 -5.32 -14.73 13.34
C GLY A 140 -5.59 -16.08 12.66
N LEU A 141 -4.54 -16.74 12.13
CA LEU A 141 -4.62 -18.07 11.54
C LEU A 141 -3.86 -19.07 12.41
N ASP A 142 -4.46 -20.25 12.55
CA ASP A 142 -3.82 -21.38 13.22
C ASP A 142 -2.74 -21.98 12.32
N PRO A 143 -1.45 -21.99 12.73
CA PRO A 143 -0.38 -22.59 11.95
C PRO A 143 -0.43 -24.12 11.90
N GLU A 144 -1.12 -24.76 12.84
CA GLU A 144 -1.26 -26.22 12.92
C GLU A 144 -2.35 -26.77 11.98
N LEU A 145 -3.09 -25.90 11.27
CA LEU A 145 -4.19 -26.32 10.41
C LEU A 145 -3.68 -27.18 9.24
N PRO A 146 -4.02 -28.50 9.17
CA PRO A 146 -3.36 -29.45 8.28
C PRO A 146 -3.91 -29.46 6.84
N ARG A 147 -4.88 -28.59 6.53
CA ARG A 147 -5.51 -28.56 5.19
C ARG A 147 -4.77 -27.63 4.24
N PRO A 148 -4.72 -27.97 2.93
CA PRO A 148 -4.10 -27.13 1.92
C PRO A 148 -4.88 -25.83 1.69
N LEU A 149 -4.20 -24.80 1.19
CA LEU A 149 -4.77 -23.46 0.95
C LEU A 149 -5.94 -23.45 -0.04
N GLY A 150 -6.00 -24.41 -0.97
CA GLY A 150 -7.13 -24.57 -1.87
C GLY A 150 -8.47 -24.79 -1.17
N GLN A 151 -8.44 -25.22 0.11
CA GLN A 151 -9.62 -25.46 0.95
C GLN A 151 -9.92 -24.28 1.91
N TYR A 152 -9.14 -23.20 1.84
CA TYR A 152 -9.34 -22.02 2.69
C TYR A 152 -10.45 -21.13 2.14
N SER A 153 -11.18 -20.43 3.04
CA SER A 153 -12.05 -19.33 2.62
C SER A 153 -11.23 -18.21 1.99
N GLN A 154 -11.88 -17.33 1.23
CA GLN A 154 -11.20 -16.21 0.61
C GLN A 154 -10.55 -15.29 1.67
N GLY A 155 -11.24 -15.04 2.79
CA GLY A 155 -10.67 -14.26 3.89
C GLY A 155 -9.43 -14.93 4.52
N MET A 156 -9.43 -16.25 4.69
CA MET A 156 -8.25 -16.99 5.17
C MET A 156 -7.09 -16.92 4.15
N ARG A 157 -7.38 -17.01 2.86
CA ARG A 157 -6.37 -16.88 1.78
C ARG A 157 -5.75 -15.48 1.79
N GLN A 158 -6.55 -14.41 1.92
CA GLN A 158 -6.07 -13.04 2.00
C GLN A 158 -5.22 -12.81 3.25
N ARG A 159 -5.65 -13.34 4.41
CA ARG A 159 -4.84 -13.28 5.63
C ARG A 159 -3.52 -14.06 5.51
N THR A 160 -3.51 -15.21 4.85
CA THR A 160 -2.26 -15.94 4.55
C THR A 160 -1.36 -15.14 3.62
N SER A 161 -1.93 -14.48 2.60
CA SER A 161 -1.16 -13.58 1.73
C SER A 161 -0.56 -12.40 2.49
N LEU A 162 -1.31 -11.83 3.45
CA LEU A 162 -0.78 -10.79 4.35
C LEU A 162 0.33 -11.34 5.24
N ALA A 163 0.17 -12.55 5.85
CA ALA A 163 1.21 -13.20 6.65
C ALA A 163 2.51 -13.37 5.86
N ARG A 164 2.42 -13.79 4.58
CA ARG A 164 3.57 -13.88 3.68
C ARG A 164 4.30 -12.54 3.53
N VAL A 165 3.55 -11.45 3.38
CA VAL A 165 4.10 -10.11 3.22
C VAL A 165 4.76 -9.61 4.51
N LEU A 166 4.31 -10.09 5.67
CA LEU A 166 4.84 -9.72 6.99
C LEU A 166 6.13 -10.47 7.37
N LEU A 167 6.48 -11.57 6.68
CA LEU A 167 7.68 -12.36 7.00
C LEU A 167 8.94 -11.51 7.17
N PRO A 168 9.31 -10.58 6.24
CA PRO A 168 10.52 -9.76 6.37
C PRO A 168 10.36 -8.56 7.33
N VAL A 169 9.30 -8.51 8.14
CA VAL A 169 9.02 -7.42 9.09
C VAL A 169 9.08 -6.03 8.43
N PRO A 170 8.25 -5.76 7.42
CA PRO A 170 8.33 -4.53 6.64
C PRO A 170 7.91 -3.30 7.46
N GLU A 171 8.45 -2.13 7.10
CA GLU A 171 8.08 -0.82 7.64
C GLU A 171 7.03 -0.12 6.77
N LEU A 172 7.01 -0.42 5.46
CA LEU A 172 6.02 0.06 4.49
C LEU A 172 5.24 -1.13 3.93
N LEU A 173 3.93 -1.15 4.17
CA LEU A 173 2.99 -2.13 3.62
C LEU A 173 2.25 -1.52 2.43
N LEU A 174 2.34 -2.17 1.28
CA LEU A 174 1.66 -1.81 0.04
C LEU A 174 0.67 -2.92 -0.30
N LEU A 175 -0.63 -2.66 -0.17
CA LEU A 175 -1.69 -3.66 -0.25
C LEU A 175 -2.62 -3.35 -1.43
N ASP A 176 -2.58 -4.19 -2.46
CA ASP A 176 -3.38 -4.03 -3.67
C ASP A 176 -4.69 -4.78 -3.57
N GLU A 177 -5.80 -4.07 -3.31
CA GLU A 177 -7.17 -4.58 -3.14
C GLU A 177 -7.27 -5.69 -2.05
N PRO A 178 -6.80 -5.46 -0.80
CA PRO A 178 -6.73 -6.50 0.23
C PRO A 178 -8.09 -7.03 0.68
N PHE A 179 -9.19 -6.33 0.39
CA PHE A 179 -10.55 -6.68 0.79
C PHE A 179 -11.34 -7.40 -0.31
N SER A 180 -10.72 -7.67 -1.47
CA SER A 180 -11.42 -8.25 -2.62
C SER A 180 -11.98 -9.63 -2.34
N ASN A 181 -13.25 -9.82 -2.71
CA ASN A 181 -13.98 -11.09 -2.60
C ASN A 181 -14.08 -11.65 -1.15
N MET A 182 -14.03 -10.77 -0.16
CA MET A 182 -14.22 -11.12 1.25
C MET A 182 -15.65 -10.79 1.69
N ASP A 183 -16.18 -11.58 2.63
CA ASP A 183 -17.40 -11.26 3.36
C ASP A 183 -17.16 -10.14 4.39
N VAL A 184 -18.24 -9.56 4.91
CA VAL A 184 -18.18 -8.40 5.82
C VAL A 184 -17.40 -8.72 7.10
N GLU A 185 -17.55 -9.92 7.66
CA GLU A 185 -16.84 -10.31 8.87
C GLU A 185 -15.33 -10.42 8.63
N SER A 186 -14.93 -11.05 7.53
CA SER A 186 -13.53 -11.16 7.11
C SER A 186 -12.91 -9.79 6.83
N ILE A 187 -13.68 -8.83 6.25
CA ILE A 187 -13.24 -7.44 6.04
C ILE A 187 -12.96 -6.77 7.38
N ASN A 188 -13.89 -6.86 8.35
CA ASN A 188 -13.72 -6.26 9.67
C ASN A 188 -12.47 -6.80 10.39
N GLN A 189 -12.27 -8.11 10.37
CA GLN A 189 -11.07 -8.74 10.91
C GLN A 189 -9.78 -8.22 10.24
N MET A 190 -9.79 -8.04 8.93
CA MET A 190 -8.64 -7.49 8.20
C MET A 190 -8.38 -6.02 8.59
N ILE A 191 -9.43 -5.21 8.76
CA ILE A 191 -9.34 -3.81 9.21
C ILE A 191 -8.69 -3.72 10.60
N GLU A 192 -9.12 -4.55 11.55
CA GLU A 192 -8.55 -4.61 12.90
C GLU A 192 -7.06 -4.98 12.88
N LEU A 193 -6.69 -5.98 12.06
CA LEU A 193 -5.28 -6.35 11.86
C LEU A 193 -4.45 -5.18 11.32
N LEU A 194 -4.94 -4.50 10.28
CA LEU A 194 -4.25 -3.37 9.68
C LEU A 194 -4.16 -2.16 10.63
N ALA A 195 -5.20 -1.91 11.44
CA ALA A 195 -5.16 -0.89 12.49
C ALA A 195 -4.06 -1.19 13.53
N GLY A 196 -3.91 -2.45 13.96
CA GLY A 196 -2.84 -2.88 14.85
C GLY A 196 -1.43 -2.66 14.26
N PHE A 197 -1.26 -2.90 12.95
CA PHE A 197 0.03 -2.62 12.28
C PHE A 197 0.33 -1.13 12.18
N ARG A 198 -0.66 -0.27 11.94
CA ARG A 198 -0.52 1.19 11.98
C ARG A 198 -0.04 1.67 13.35
N GLN A 199 -0.65 1.18 14.45
CA GLN A 199 -0.23 1.51 15.81
C GLN A 199 1.22 1.11 16.11
N SER A 200 1.75 0.09 15.42
CA SER A 200 3.15 -0.31 15.47
C SER A 200 4.08 0.57 14.62
N ASN A 201 3.67 1.79 14.27
CA ASN A 201 4.40 2.78 13.47
C ASN A 201 4.75 2.30 12.04
N ARG A 202 4.01 1.34 11.48
CA ARG A 202 4.14 0.95 10.08
C ARG A 202 3.31 1.86 9.18
N THR A 203 3.89 2.24 8.06
CA THR A 203 3.16 2.98 7.02
C THR A 203 2.41 2.00 6.13
N ILE A 204 1.14 2.27 5.87
CA ILE A 204 0.28 1.39 5.09
C ILE A 204 -0.27 2.17 3.90
N VAL A 205 -0.20 1.59 2.71
CA VAL A 205 -0.87 2.12 1.51
C VAL A 205 -1.79 1.03 0.96
N ILE A 206 -3.08 1.32 0.93
CA ILE A 206 -4.12 0.38 0.48
C ILE A 206 -4.74 0.91 -0.80
N THR A 207 -4.82 0.10 -1.86
CA THR A 207 -5.71 0.39 -2.97
C THR A 207 -7.06 -0.27 -2.75
N THR A 208 -8.13 0.43 -3.07
CA THR A 208 -9.46 -0.14 -3.09
C THR A 208 -10.38 0.62 -4.05
N HIS A 209 -11.35 -0.06 -4.62
CA HIS A 209 -12.48 0.53 -5.31
C HIS A 209 -13.69 0.73 -4.35
N GLN A 210 -13.65 0.12 -3.16
CA GLN A 210 -14.68 0.19 -2.11
C GLN A 210 -14.15 1.06 -0.95
N ARG A 211 -14.38 2.38 -1.05
CA ARG A 211 -13.87 3.36 -0.07
C ARG A 211 -14.30 3.04 1.36
N ASP A 212 -15.55 2.62 1.53
CA ASP A 212 -16.14 2.45 2.86
C ASP A 212 -15.45 1.35 3.68
N ASN A 213 -14.92 0.32 3.01
CA ASN A 213 -14.19 -0.75 3.69
C ASN A 213 -12.89 -0.27 4.34
N ALA A 214 -12.21 0.72 3.77
CA ALA A 214 -10.94 1.23 4.31
C ALA A 214 -11.10 2.53 5.10
N ALA A 215 -12.28 3.17 5.07
CA ALA A 215 -12.54 4.44 5.76
C ALA A 215 -12.20 4.40 7.26
N PRO A 216 -12.47 3.31 8.03
CA PRO A 216 -12.19 3.28 9.45
C PRO A 216 -10.72 3.43 9.84
N ILE A 217 -9.78 3.09 8.94
CA ILE A 217 -8.33 3.13 9.22
C ILE A 217 -7.59 4.22 8.41
N ALA A 218 -8.28 4.94 7.51
CA ALA A 218 -7.67 5.91 6.61
C ALA A 218 -7.27 7.20 7.33
N ASP A 219 -5.98 7.47 7.48
CA ASP A 219 -5.49 8.81 7.88
C ASP A 219 -5.59 9.78 6.69
N TRP A 220 -5.32 9.29 5.48
CA TRP A 220 -5.36 10.05 4.24
C TRP A 220 -6.03 9.28 3.12
N VAL A 221 -6.76 10.00 2.28
CA VAL A 221 -7.39 9.46 1.07
C VAL A 221 -6.82 10.15 -0.16
N LEU A 222 -6.21 9.36 -1.04
CA LEU A 222 -5.67 9.79 -2.33
C LEU A 222 -6.57 9.27 -3.45
N ALA A 223 -7.28 10.16 -4.12
CA ALA A 223 -8.11 9.80 -5.27
C ALA A 223 -7.31 9.92 -6.57
N LEU A 224 -7.27 8.84 -7.34
CA LEU A 224 -6.69 8.82 -8.69
C LEU A 224 -7.79 8.78 -9.74
N LYS A 225 -7.65 9.64 -10.78
CA LYS A 225 -8.50 9.66 -11.96
C LYS A 225 -7.65 9.81 -13.22
N ALA A 226 -7.78 8.89 -14.16
CA ALA A 226 -7.03 8.88 -15.42
C ALA A 226 -5.50 9.10 -15.22
N GLY A 227 -4.92 8.45 -14.22
CA GLY A 227 -3.50 8.52 -13.89
C GLY A 227 -3.05 9.79 -13.16
N ARG A 228 -3.95 10.68 -12.78
CA ARG A 228 -3.64 11.94 -12.05
C ARG A 228 -4.20 11.89 -10.64
N VAL A 229 -3.58 12.64 -9.74
CA VAL A 229 -4.16 12.94 -8.42
C VAL A 229 -5.34 13.89 -8.63
N ALA A 230 -6.55 13.41 -8.34
CA ALA A 230 -7.77 14.20 -8.37
C ALA A 230 -8.02 14.92 -7.04
N SER A 231 -7.69 14.26 -5.92
CA SER A 231 -7.71 14.87 -4.59
C SER A 231 -6.77 14.12 -3.65
N PHE A 232 -6.25 14.82 -2.65
CA PHE A 232 -5.50 14.28 -1.53
C PHE A 232 -5.99 14.99 -0.27
N ALA A 233 -6.69 14.29 0.60
CA ALA A 233 -7.38 14.87 1.74
C ALA A 233 -7.26 13.97 2.98
N PRO A 234 -7.37 14.53 4.19
CA PRO A 234 -7.48 13.73 5.40
C PRO A 234 -8.61 12.71 5.30
N GLY A 235 -8.36 11.51 5.80
CA GLY A 235 -9.39 10.52 6.09
C GLY A 235 -10.12 10.86 7.39
N ASN A 236 -11.00 9.97 7.80
CA ASN A 236 -11.66 10.06 9.09
C ASN A 236 -11.58 8.70 9.79
N PRO A 237 -10.40 8.33 10.33
CA PRO A 237 -10.24 7.03 10.97
C PRO A 237 -11.06 6.96 12.24
N THR A 238 -11.77 5.85 12.43
CA THR A 238 -12.60 5.58 13.62
C THR A 238 -11.97 4.54 14.54
N LEU A 239 -10.83 3.96 14.17
CA LEU A 239 -10.06 2.96 14.91
C LEU A 239 -8.66 3.46 15.28
#